data_a0ffb9b274da9b7b24c33453104be465
#
_entry.id   a0ffb9b274da9b7b24c33453104be465
#
_cell.length_a   1.000
_cell.length_b   1.000
_cell.length_c   1.000
_cell.angle_alpha   90.00
_cell.angle_beta   90.00
_cell.angle_gamma   90.00
#
_symmetry.space_group_name_H-M   'P 1'
#
loop_
_entity.id
_entity.type
_entity.pdbx_description
1 polymer ?
#
loop_
_entity_poly.entity_id
_entity_poly.type
_entity_poly.pdbx_seq_one_letter_code
_entity_poly.pdbx_strand_id
1 'polypeptide(L)'
;PDYSSAASDVYKRQLKINKKSIKLDKSQAVASIGQIELMNLYKNIFNKYKINLSQILITLEDTEKRRRAINAKRTFENLFDLNYVPIVNENDSIATSEIKYGDNDRLASRVAQILGADCLILLSDVDGLYSSNPKINKNAKLISKINNIDTNIEKIATKSIGEHGTGGMTTKIEAAKICQNSGCNMVIANGLMNRPILNIDKTNKGTWFLPKVSKLHARKKWIISSISPKGDLIIDDGAVQALKKGKSLLATGIKKVNGQFIKGDHIRTVSYTHLTLPTSSQ
;
A
#
# COMPACT_ATOMS: atom_id res chain seq x y z
N PRO A 1 13.58 10.74 14.49
CA PRO A 1 12.36 9.91 14.54
C PRO A 1 12.74 8.44 14.58
N ASP A 2 12.22 7.77 15.61
CA ASP A 2 12.53 6.36 15.89
C ASP A 2 11.65 5.47 15.01
N TYR A 3 12.11 5.16 13.82
CA TYR A 3 11.47 4.20 12.92
C TYR A 3 11.87 2.79 13.31
N SER A 4 11.51 2.35 14.52
CA SER A 4 11.76 0.97 14.88
C SER A 4 10.55 0.12 14.54
N SER A 5 10.76 -0.93 13.76
CA SER A 5 9.71 -1.94 13.50
C SER A 5 9.34 -2.63 14.80
N ALA A 6 8.12 -3.19 14.87
CA ALA A 6 7.69 -3.96 16.04
C ALA A 6 8.71 -5.05 16.41
N ALA A 7 9.35 -5.69 15.41
CA ALA A 7 10.40 -6.68 15.60
C ALA A 7 11.64 -6.08 16.30
N SER A 8 12.10 -4.92 15.84
CA SER A 8 13.23 -4.19 16.41
C SER A 8 12.93 -3.72 17.83
N ASP A 9 11.72 -3.26 18.13
CA ASP A 9 11.33 -2.78 19.47
C ASP A 9 11.24 -3.89 20.49
N VAL A 10 10.73 -5.07 20.12
CA VAL A 10 10.70 -6.23 21.01
C VAL A 10 12.11 -6.57 21.50
N TYR A 11 13.05 -6.63 20.57
CA TYR A 11 14.42 -7.05 20.91
C TYR A 11 15.25 -5.94 21.57
N LYS A 12 15.07 -4.67 21.19
CA LYS A 12 15.72 -3.52 21.87
C LYS A 12 15.37 -3.45 23.34
N ARG A 13 14.12 -3.75 23.71
CA ARG A 13 13.69 -3.82 25.11
C ARG A 13 14.39 -4.94 25.87
N GLN A 14 14.55 -6.11 25.26
CA GLN A 14 15.25 -7.24 25.89
C GLN A 14 16.74 -6.97 26.10
N LEU A 15 17.42 -6.36 25.12
CA LEU A 15 18.85 -6.04 25.20
C LEU A 15 19.18 -4.76 25.96
N LYS A 16 18.18 -4.01 26.48
CA LYS A 16 18.36 -2.71 27.16
C LYS A 16 19.21 -1.71 26.35
N ILE A 17 19.09 -1.76 25.00
CA ILE A 17 19.86 -0.90 24.10
C ILE A 17 19.28 0.51 24.12
N ASN A 18 20.13 1.52 24.38
CA ASN A 18 19.71 2.91 24.46
C ASN A 18 19.33 3.45 23.07
N LYS A 19 18.10 3.95 22.92
CA LYS A 19 17.48 4.33 21.63
C LYS A 19 18.19 5.46 20.86
N LYS A 20 19.00 6.29 21.52
CA LYS A 20 19.45 7.59 20.96
C LYS A 20 20.66 7.55 20.00
N SER A 21 21.34 6.39 19.78
CA SER A 21 22.56 6.36 18.95
C SER A 21 22.85 5.03 18.25
N ILE A 22 21.82 4.30 17.80
CA ILE A 22 22.07 3.05 17.08
C ILE A 22 22.36 3.36 15.62
N LYS A 23 23.52 2.95 15.11
CA LYS A 23 23.87 2.99 13.68
C LYS A 23 22.93 2.09 12.87
N LEU A 24 22.76 2.40 11.60
CA LEU A 24 21.82 1.69 10.69
C LEU A 24 22.09 0.18 10.68
N ASP A 25 23.35 -0.22 10.52
CA ASP A 25 23.82 -1.61 10.49
C ASP A 25 23.40 -2.41 11.76
N LYS A 26 23.59 -1.80 12.92
CA LYS A 26 23.14 -2.40 14.18
C LYS A 26 21.61 -2.48 14.28
N SER A 27 20.91 -1.46 13.79
CA SER A 27 19.45 -1.48 13.77
C SER A 27 18.91 -2.59 12.88
N GLN A 28 19.52 -2.80 11.70
CA GLN A 28 19.19 -3.89 10.77
C GLN A 28 19.45 -5.27 11.40
N ALA A 29 20.59 -5.45 12.07
CA ALA A 29 20.90 -6.69 12.77
C ALA A 29 19.89 -6.99 13.89
N VAL A 30 19.53 -5.99 14.70
CA VAL A 30 18.52 -6.14 15.77
C VAL A 30 17.14 -6.45 15.18
N ALA A 31 16.77 -5.83 14.06
CA ALA A 31 15.51 -6.11 13.38
C ALA A 31 15.45 -7.55 12.88
N SER A 32 16.53 -8.08 12.32
CA SER A 32 16.58 -9.47 11.84
C SER A 32 16.39 -10.51 12.95
N ILE A 33 16.97 -10.26 14.13
CA ILE A 33 16.78 -11.14 15.31
C ILE A 33 15.34 -11.01 15.83
N GLY A 34 14.87 -9.78 16.02
CA GLY A 34 13.53 -9.52 16.55
C GLY A 34 12.41 -10.04 15.66
N GLN A 35 12.64 -10.14 14.34
CA GLN A 35 11.67 -10.68 13.40
C GLN A 35 11.37 -12.16 13.63
N ILE A 36 12.36 -12.95 14.05
CA ILE A 36 12.18 -14.37 14.40
C ILE A 36 11.25 -14.49 15.63
N GLU A 37 11.51 -13.71 16.66
CA GLU A 37 10.70 -13.70 17.88
C GLU A 37 9.26 -13.26 17.61
N LEU A 38 9.09 -12.21 16.82
CA LEU A 38 7.76 -11.74 16.40
C LEU A 38 6.99 -12.84 15.68
N MET A 39 7.60 -13.54 14.73
CA MET A 39 6.96 -14.63 14.01
C MET A 39 6.63 -15.82 14.89
N ASN A 40 7.48 -16.17 15.86
CA ASN A 40 7.20 -17.20 16.83
C ASN A 40 5.98 -16.86 17.70
N LEU A 41 5.83 -15.61 18.13
CA LEU A 41 4.65 -15.15 18.87
C LEU A 41 3.37 -15.33 18.03
N TYR A 42 3.36 -14.86 16.78
CA TYR A 42 2.22 -15.07 15.87
C TYR A 42 1.92 -16.55 15.67
N LYS A 43 2.94 -17.35 15.37
CA LYS A 43 2.81 -18.80 15.17
C LYS A 43 2.17 -19.49 16.37
N ASN A 44 2.62 -19.18 17.58
CA ASN A 44 2.09 -19.77 18.81
C ASN A 44 0.63 -19.39 19.05
N ILE A 45 0.21 -18.17 18.71
CA ILE A 45 -1.17 -17.73 18.85
C ILE A 45 -2.06 -18.42 17.79
N PHE A 46 -1.68 -18.38 16.53
CA PHE A 46 -2.50 -18.89 15.44
C PHE A 46 -2.59 -20.43 15.40
N ASN A 47 -1.55 -21.13 15.88
CA ASN A 47 -1.59 -22.59 16.03
C ASN A 47 -2.70 -23.07 16.95
N LYS A 48 -3.06 -22.28 17.99
CA LYS A 48 -4.19 -22.59 18.87
C LYS A 48 -5.53 -22.69 18.11
N TYR A 49 -5.62 -21.98 16.98
CA TYR A 49 -6.80 -21.94 16.12
C TYR A 49 -6.63 -22.79 14.84
N LYS A 50 -5.52 -23.56 14.73
CA LYS A 50 -5.19 -24.38 13.56
C LYS A 50 -5.08 -23.56 12.26
N ILE A 51 -4.61 -22.31 12.37
CA ILE A 51 -4.39 -21.41 11.23
C ILE A 51 -2.92 -21.44 10.86
N ASN A 52 -2.63 -21.82 9.61
CA ASN A 52 -1.27 -21.82 9.09
C ASN A 52 -0.81 -20.39 8.74
N LEU A 53 0.42 -20.07 9.10
CA LEU A 53 1.02 -18.78 8.81
C LEU A 53 2.19 -18.90 7.84
N SER A 54 2.36 -17.89 7.04
CA SER A 54 3.58 -17.62 6.27
C SER A 54 4.11 -16.23 6.58
N GLN A 55 5.37 -15.98 6.24
CA GLN A 55 6.01 -14.68 6.38
C GLN A 55 6.36 -14.12 5.01
N ILE A 56 6.07 -12.83 4.81
CA ILE A 56 6.52 -12.07 3.64
C ILE A 56 7.18 -10.79 4.13
N LEU A 57 8.45 -10.60 3.78
CA LEU A 57 9.18 -9.36 4.04
C LEU A 57 9.29 -8.56 2.74
N ILE A 58 8.83 -7.32 2.77
CA ILE A 58 8.70 -6.45 1.59
C ILE A 58 9.46 -5.16 1.81
N THR A 59 10.14 -4.67 0.77
CA THR A 59 10.69 -3.33 0.72
C THR A 59 9.79 -2.39 -0.10
N LEU A 60 10.03 -1.08 -0.01
CA LEU A 60 9.32 -0.08 -0.81
C LEU A 60 9.42 -0.39 -2.32
N GLU A 61 10.61 -0.76 -2.79
CA GLU A 61 10.85 -1.11 -4.18
C GLU A 61 9.98 -2.30 -4.67
N ASP A 62 9.69 -3.26 -3.80
CA ASP A 62 8.90 -4.43 -4.16
C ASP A 62 7.44 -4.08 -4.45
N THR A 63 6.97 -2.92 -3.96
CA THR A 63 5.64 -2.42 -4.23
C THR A 63 5.58 -1.37 -5.34
N GLU A 64 6.67 -0.66 -5.59
CA GLU A 64 6.75 0.39 -6.60
C GLU A 64 7.20 -0.14 -7.97
N LYS A 65 8.19 -1.04 -7.98
CA LYS A 65 8.65 -1.68 -9.21
C LYS A 65 7.65 -2.76 -9.64
N ARG A 66 6.93 -2.48 -10.73
CA ARG A 66 5.83 -3.32 -11.22
C ARG A 66 6.17 -4.80 -11.29
N ARG A 67 7.35 -5.17 -11.84
CA ARG A 67 7.77 -6.58 -11.97
C ARG A 67 7.82 -7.26 -10.62
N ARG A 68 8.37 -6.57 -9.60
CA ARG A 68 8.43 -7.06 -8.23
C ARG A 68 7.05 -7.13 -7.60
N ALA A 69 6.21 -6.11 -7.79
CA ALA A 69 4.84 -6.10 -7.29
C ALA A 69 3.97 -7.23 -7.87
N ILE A 70 4.12 -7.53 -9.17
CA ILE A 70 3.43 -8.68 -9.78
C ILE A 70 3.94 -10.00 -9.19
N ASN A 71 5.25 -10.13 -8.99
CA ASN A 71 5.83 -11.33 -8.37
C ASN A 71 5.33 -11.50 -6.93
N ALA A 72 5.37 -10.44 -6.13
CA ALA A 72 4.83 -10.44 -4.77
C ALA A 72 3.35 -10.85 -4.76
N LYS A 73 2.52 -10.26 -5.65
CA LYS A 73 1.12 -10.64 -5.78
C LYS A 73 0.92 -12.14 -6.03
N ARG A 74 1.67 -12.73 -6.96
CA ARG A 74 1.59 -14.17 -7.24
C ARG A 74 1.99 -15.02 -6.05
N THR A 75 2.98 -14.59 -5.27
CA THR A 75 3.37 -15.26 -4.03
C THR A 75 2.23 -15.25 -3.02
N PHE A 76 1.56 -14.12 -2.84
CA PHE A 76 0.38 -14.03 -1.97
C PHE A 76 -0.76 -14.94 -2.45
N GLU A 77 -1.07 -14.90 -3.76
CA GLU A 77 -2.12 -15.74 -4.35
C GLU A 77 -1.84 -17.23 -4.09
N ASN A 78 -0.61 -17.69 -4.34
CA ASN A 78 -0.23 -19.08 -4.05
C ASN A 78 -0.32 -19.42 -2.55
N LEU A 79 0.01 -18.49 -1.65
CA LEU A 79 -0.14 -18.73 -0.21
C LEU A 79 -1.61 -18.87 0.19
N PHE A 80 -2.50 -18.09 -0.39
CA PHE A 80 -3.94 -18.22 -0.16
C PHE A 80 -4.47 -19.54 -0.70
N ASP A 81 -4.03 -19.97 -1.87
CA ASP A 81 -4.40 -21.27 -2.46
C ASP A 81 -3.93 -22.46 -1.59
N LEU A 82 -2.81 -22.29 -0.90
CA LEU A 82 -2.29 -23.24 0.09
C LEU A 82 -2.95 -23.12 1.48
N ASN A 83 -3.93 -22.23 1.65
CA ASN A 83 -4.60 -21.94 2.93
C ASN A 83 -3.64 -21.42 4.02
N TYR A 84 -2.66 -20.60 3.64
CA TYR A 84 -1.77 -19.88 4.57
C TYR A 84 -2.19 -18.42 4.68
N VAL A 85 -2.14 -17.90 5.91
CA VAL A 85 -2.29 -16.47 6.18
C VAL A 85 -0.91 -15.80 6.16
N PRO A 86 -0.63 -14.90 5.20
CA PRO A 86 0.65 -14.21 5.16
C PRO A 86 0.71 -13.09 6.20
N ILE A 87 1.73 -13.14 7.05
CA ILE A 87 2.13 -12.04 7.93
C ILE A 87 3.16 -11.22 7.19
N VAL A 88 2.82 -9.95 6.94
CA VAL A 88 3.66 -9.05 6.15
C VAL A 88 4.34 -8.05 7.08
N ASN A 89 5.62 -7.82 6.86
CA ASN A 89 6.36 -6.75 7.51
C ASN A 89 7.35 -6.12 6.53
N GLU A 90 7.89 -4.96 6.88
CA GLU A 90 9.01 -4.38 6.15
C GLU A 90 10.26 -5.25 6.31
N ASN A 91 11.08 -5.36 5.27
CA ASN A 91 12.37 -6.02 5.34
C ASN A 91 13.41 -5.08 5.94
N ASP A 92 13.28 -4.83 7.23
CA ASP A 92 14.14 -3.93 7.99
C ASP A 92 15.61 -4.38 8.02
N SER A 93 15.92 -5.63 7.69
CA SER A 93 17.29 -6.14 7.69
C SER A 93 18.13 -5.62 6.53
N ILE A 94 17.50 -5.16 5.45
CA ILE A 94 18.17 -4.61 4.27
C ILE A 94 17.65 -3.23 3.86
N ALA A 95 16.57 -2.76 4.46
CA ALA A 95 16.00 -1.45 4.16
C ALA A 95 16.93 -0.33 4.65
N THR A 96 17.24 0.63 3.75
CA THR A 96 17.97 1.85 4.10
C THR A 96 16.99 2.99 4.39
N SER A 97 17.46 4.08 5.00
CA SER A 97 16.61 5.25 5.30
C SER A 97 15.93 5.85 4.06
N GLU A 98 16.54 5.68 2.88
CA GLU A 98 16.05 6.20 1.61
C GLU A 98 14.93 5.34 0.99
N ILE A 99 14.94 4.03 1.30
CA ILE A 99 13.99 3.04 0.72
C ILE A 99 13.05 2.43 1.76
N LYS A 100 12.95 3.04 2.93
CA LYS A 100 12.14 2.56 4.04
C LYS A 100 10.72 3.10 3.96
N TYR A 101 9.72 2.27 4.24
CA TYR A 101 8.35 2.74 4.42
C TYR A 101 8.23 3.69 5.63
N GLY A 102 8.98 3.36 6.68
CA GLY A 102 8.95 4.10 7.94
C GLY A 102 7.67 3.97 8.74
N ASP A 103 6.61 3.41 8.15
CA ASP A 103 5.30 3.26 8.76
C ASP A 103 4.53 2.08 8.15
N ASN A 104 3.99 1.21 9.01
CA ASN A 104 3.22 0.05 8.58
C ASN A 104 1.87 0.39 7.95
N ASP A 105 1.32 1.57 8.19
CA ASP A 105 0.06 2.01 7.55
C ASP A 105 0.27 2.15 6.03
N ARG A 106 1.39 2.76 5.62
CA ARG A 106 1.76 2.87 4.21
C ARG A 106 2.05 1.51 3.58
N LEU A 107 2.81 0.66 4.28
CA LEU A 107 3.08 -0.70 3.83
C LEU A 107 1.77 -1.48 3.63
N ALA A 108 0.88 -1.47 4.61
CA ALA A 108 -0.41 -2.16 4.54
C ALA A 108 -1.27 -1.67 3.37
N SER A 109 -1.32 -0.35 3.13
CA SER A 109 -2.08 0.21 2.01
C SER A 109 -1.50 -0.18 0.64
N ARG A 110 -0.17 -0.28 0.51
CA ARG A 110 0.49 -0.78 -0.72
C ARG A 110 0.23 -2.26 -0.95
N VAL A 111 0.28 -3.07 0.11
CA VAL A 111 -0.07 -4.50 0.03
C VAL A 111 -1.53 -4.65 -0.39
N ALA A 112 -2.46 -3.91 0.22
CA ALA A 112 -3.87 -3.90 -0.17
C ALA A 112 -4.06 -3.50 -1.65
N GLN A 113 -3.31 -2.52 -2.13
CA GLN A 113 -3.31 -2.10 -3.54
C GLN A 113 -2.84 -3.22 -4.48
N ILE A 114 -1.72 -3.87 -4.18
CA ILE A 114 -1.14 -4.96 -4.99
C ILE A 114 -2.09 -6.15 -5.08
N LEU A 115 -2.69 -6.52 -3.96
CA LEU A 115 -3.62 -7.63 -3.87
C LEU A 115 -4.99 -7.30 -4.48
N GLY A 116 -5.34 -6.04 -4.60
CA GLY A 116 -6.69 -5.61 -4.95
C GLY A 116 -7.68 -5.95 -3.84
N ALA A 117 -7.28 -5.74 -2.58
CA ALA A 117 -8.10 -6.01 -1.42
C ALA A 117 -9.43 -5.23 -1.45
N ASP A 118 -10.47 -5.80 -0.84
CA ASP A 118 -11.77 -5.14 -0.72
C ASP A 118 -11.77 -4.09 0.38
N CYS A 119 -11.04 -4.38 1.46
CA CYS A 119 -10.99 -3.54 2.64
C CYS A 119 -9.62 -3.65 3.32
N LEU A 120 -9.11 -2.52 3.77
CA LEU A 120 -7.99 -2.42 4.71
C LEU A 120 -8.51 -1.97 6.07
N ILE A 121 -8.23 -2.74 7.11
CA ILE A 121 -8.55 -2.38 8.48
C ILE A 121 -7.27 -1.95 9.19
N LEU A 122 -7.17 -0.67 9.54
CA LEU A 122 -6.08 -0.15 10.37
C LEU A 122 -6.53 -0.14 11.83
N LEU A 123 -5.96 -1.04 12.61
CA LEU A 123 -6.14 -1.06 14.06
C LEU A 123 -5.11 -0.13 14.71
N SER A 124 -5.59 0.88 15.42
CA SER A 124 -4.80 1.95 16.03
C SER A 124 -5.13 2.08 17.51
N ASP A 125 -4.44 2.98 18.20
CA ASP A 125 -4.73 3.42 19.57
C ASP A 125 -5.85 4.47 19.66
N VAL A 126 -6.41 4.86 18.52
CA VAL A 126 -7.52 5.82 18.41
C VAL A 126 -8.73 5.19 17.71
N ASP A 127 -9.93 5.69 18.01
CA ASP A 127 -11.17 5.18 17.41
C ASP A 127 -11.31 5.55 15.92
N GLY A 128 -10.61 6.57 15.46
CA GLY A 128 -10.65 7.08 14.09
C GLY A 128 -10.24 8.54 14.01
N LEU A 129 -10.64 9.21 12.93
CA LEU A 129 -10.41 10.65 12.73
C LEU A 129 -11.52 11.46 13.40
N TYR A 130 -11.13 12.38 14.27
CA TYR A 130 -12.03 13.33 14.93
C TYR A 130 -11.98 14.70 14.24
N SER A 131 -13.04 15.49 14.39
CA SER A 131 -13.13 16.87 13.85
C SER A 131 -12.06 17.81 14.41
N SER A 132 -11.51 17.49 15.58
CA SER A 132 -10.38 18.16 16.25
C SER A 132 -9.75 17.15 17.24
N ASN A 133 -8.62 17.53 17.85
CA ASN A 133 -7.97 16.63 18.82
C ASN A 133 -8.87 16.41 20.06
N PRO A 134 -9.37 15.20 20.32
CA PRO A 134 -10.28 14.91 21.43
C PRO A 134 -9.63 15.06 22.81
N LYS A 135 -8.29 15.01 22.89
CA LYS A 135 -7.56 15.25 24.14
C LYS A 135 -7.58 16.73 24.56
N ILE A 136 -7.75 17.62 23.60
CA ILE A 136 -7.77 19.08 23.82
C ILE A 136 -9.22 19.60 23.80
N ASN A 137 -10.03 19.13 22.86
CA ASN A 137 -11.41 19.60 22.67
C ASN A 137 -12.40 18.46 22.98
N LYS A 138 -13.08 18.56 24.10
CA LYS A 138 -14.11 17.59 24.53
C LYS A 138 -15.31 17.50 23.58
N ASN A 139 -15.55 18.52 22.75
CA ASN A 139 -16.62 18.56 21.75
C ASN A 139 -16.19 17.96 20.40
N ALA A 140 -15.00 17.38 20.30
CA ALA A 140 -14.53 16.73 19.09
C ALA A 140 -15.46 15.53 18.75
N LYS A 141 -15.96 15.51 17.52
CA LYS A 141 -16.83 14.45 17.01
C LYS A 141 -16.06 13.50 16.12
N LEU A 142 -16.27 12.20 16.27
CA LEU A 142 -15.73 11.20 15.38
C LEU A 142 -16.36 11.34 13.99
N ILE A 143 -15.52 11.41 12.95
CA ILE A 143 -15.95 11.44 11.56
C ILE A 143 -16.13 9.99 11.10
N SER A 144 -17.36 9.55 10.99
CA SER A 144 -17.65 8.14 10.68
C SER A 144 -17.33 7.76 9.22
N LYS A 145 -17.44 8.70 8.26
CA LYS A 145 -17.33 8.40 6.83
C LYS A 145 -16.69 9.55 6.06
N ILE A 146 -15.72 9.23 5.20
CA ILE A 146 -15.00 10.16 4.34
C ILE A 146 -15.03 9.63 2.90
N ASN A 147 -15.77 10.32 2.03
CA ASN A 147 -15.83 9.99 0.61
C ASN A 147 -14.68 10.61 -0.18
N ASN A 148 -14.22 11.79 0.25
CA ASN A 148 -13.12 12.51 -0.38
C ASN A 148 -12.18 13.08 0.69
N ILE A 149 -10.88 12.82 0.52
CA ILE A 149 -9.86 13.45 1.36
C ILE A 149 -9.50 14.78 0.69
N ASP A 150 -9.96 15.86 1.27
CA ASP A 150 -9.68 17.24 0.87
C ASP A 150 -8.64 17.88 1.79
N THR A 151 -8.31 19.14 1.49
CA THR A 151 -7.35 19.92 2.29
C THR A 151 -7.79 20.13 3.73
N ASN A 152 -9.10 20.10 4.01
CA ASN A 152 -9.64 20.20 5.36
C ASN A 152 -9.32 18.94 6.18
N ILE A 153 -9.58 17.75 5.61
CA ILE A 153 -9.24 16.46 6.24
C ILE A 153 -7.75 16.36 6.50
N GLU A 154 -6.91 16.80 5.56
CA GLU A 154 -5.46 16.84 5.73
C GLU A 154 -5.02 17.77 6.86
N LYS A 155 -5.60 18.97 6.95
CA LYS A 155 -5.32 19.92 8.05
C LYS A 155 -5.74 19.38 9.42
N ILE A 156 -6.89 18.70 9.50
CA ILE A 156 -7.34 18.05 10.74
C ILE A 156 -6.35 16.96 11.16
N ALA A 157 -5.90 16.12 10.23
CA ALA A 157 -4.93 15.08 10.49
C ALA A 157 -3.58 15.64 10.98
N THR A 158 -3.11 16.74 10.38
CA THR A 158 -1.85 17.38 10.76
C THR A 158 -1.95 18.03 12.15
N LYS A 159 -3.07 18.66 12.50
CA LYS A 159 -3.29 19.27 13.83
C LYS A 159 -3.46 18.24 14.94
N SER A 160 -3.75 16.99 14.64
CA SER A 160 -3.87 15.92 15.61
C SER A 160 -2.52 15.28 16.01
N ILE A 161 -1.40 15.77 15.48
CA ILE A 161 -0.06 15.33 15.85
C ILE A 161 0.20 15.74 17.30
N GLY A 162 0.15 14.81 18.23
CA GLY A 162 0.66 14.97 19.58
C GLY A 162 2.19 14.92 19.58
N GLU A 163 2.83 15.46 20.60
CA GLU A 163 4.29 15.62 20.75
C GLU A 163 5.13 14.30 20.66
N HIS A 164 4.53 13.13 20.45
CA HIS A 164 5.19 11.83 20.63
C HIS A 164 5.08 10.85 19.45
N GLY A 165 4.77 11.29 18.21
CA GLY A 165 4.65 10.29 17.14
C GLY A 165 4.84 10.82 15.72
N THR A 166 5.87 10.31 15.03
CA THR A 166 6.19 10.59 13.62
C THR A 166 5.28 9.87 12.62
N GLY A 167 4.44 8.92 13.08
CA GLY A 167 3.53 8.13 12.26
C GLY A 167 2.05 8.53 12.33
N GLY A 168 1.62 9.28 13.25
CA GLY A 168 0.28 9.73 13.60
C GLY A 168 -0.87 9.59 12.60
N MET A 169 -1.84 10.48 12.68
CA MET A 169 -3.00 10.50 11.78
C MET A 169 -2.61 10.82 10.32
N THR A 170 -1.50 11.53 10.09
CA THR A 170 -1.03 11.89 8.74
C THR A 170 -0.71 10.65 7.90
N THR A 171 0.02 9.67 8.45
CA THR A 171 0.35 8.43 7.73
C THR A 171 -0.89 7.60 7.42
N LYS A 172 -1.88 7.61 8.33
CA LYS A 172 -3.18 6.95 8.11
C LYS A 172 -3.98 7.62 6.99
N ILE A 173 -3.92 8.95 6.87
CA ILE A 173 -4.56 9.67 5.75
C ILE A 173 -3.82 9.39 4.43
N GLU A 174 -2.50 9.29 4.43
CA GLU A 174 -1.74 8.85 3.24
C GLU A 174 -2.13 7.43 2.81
N ALA A 175 -2.22 6.50 3.75
CA ALA A 175 -2.71 5.14 3.49
C ALA A 175 -4.13 5.15 2.92
N ALA A 176 -5.02 5.99 3.47
CA ALA A 176 -6.39 6.14 2.98
C ALA A 176 -6.44 6.66 1.54
N LYS A 177 -5.56 7.61 1.16
CA LYS A 177 -5.44 8.09 -0.23
C LYS A 177 -5.05 6.96 -1.19
N ILE A 178 -4.09 6.11 -0.79
CA ILE A 178 -3.68 4.95 -1.59
C ILE A 178 -4.87 4.00 -1.77
N CYS A 179 -5.58 3.66 -0.69
CA CYS A 179 -6.75 2.79 -0.72
C CYS A 179 -7.87 3.36 -1.60
N GLN A 180 -8.26 4.62 -1.42
CA GLN A 180 -9.30 5.27 -2.24
C GLN A 180 -8.97 5.23 -3.73
N ASN A 181 -7.71 5.46 -4.09
CA ASN A 181 -7.25 5.46 -5.48
C ASN A 181 -7.09 4.04 -6.07
N SER A 182 -6.99 3.02 -5.21
CA SER A 182 -6.91 1.60 -5.63
C SER A 182 -8.24 0.86 -5.62
N GLY A 183 -9.34 1.53 -5.27
CA GLY A 183 -10.65 0.92 -5.22
C GLY A 183 -10.88 0.06 -3.97
N CYS A 184 -10.08 0.27 -2.93
CA CYS A 184 -10.14 -0.42 -1.65
C CYS A 184 -10.84 0.46 -0.61
N ASN A 185 -11.76 -0.10 0.15
CA ASN A 185 -12.28 0.56 1.36
C ASN A 185 -11.19 0.56 2.43
N MET A 186 -11.17 1.57 3.28
CA MET A 186 -10.30 1.55 4.44
C MET A 186 -11.07 2.02 5.68
N VAL A 187 -10.80 1.40 6.82
CA VAL A 187 -11.33 1.83 8.11
C VAL A 187 -10.20 1.99 9.13
N ILE A 188 -10.22 3.08 9.88
CA ILE A 188 -9.40 3.27 11.08
C ILE A 188 -10.29 2.97 12.28
N ALA A 189 -9.85 2.07 13.17
CA ALA A 189 -10.59 1.69 14.36
C ALA A 189 -9.65 1.41 15.53
N ASN A 190 -10.21 1.41 16.73
CA ASN A 190 -9.46 1.17 17.96
C ASN A 190 -9.12 -0.31 18.11
N GLY A 191 -7.83 -0.63 18.04
CA GLY A 191 -7.30 -1.98 18.19
C GLY A 191 -7.07 -2.41 19.65
N LEU A 192 -7.14 -1.47 20.62
CA LEU A 192 -6.96 -1.77 22.04
C LEU A 192 -8.22 -2.35 22.69
N MET A 193 -9.35 -2.26 21.98
CA MET A 193 -10.61 -2.83 22.45
C MET A 193 -10.62 -4.36 22.30
N ASN A 194 -11.37 -5.03 23.17
CA ASN A 194 -11.59 -6.46 23.00
C ASN A 194 -12.39 -6.74 21.72
N ARG A 195 -11.93 -7.70 20.90
CA ARG A 195 -12.52 -8.10 19.61
C ARG A 195 -12.75 -6.91 18.65
N PRO A 196 -11.70 -6.16 18.30
CA PRO A 196 -11.81 -4.90 17.56
C PRO A 196 -12.51 -5.06 16.20
N ILE A 197 -12.24 -6.11 15.44
CA ILE A 197 -12.86 -6.37 14.13
C ILE A 197 -14.37 -6.61 14.28
N LEU A 198 -14.76 -7.41 15.26
CA LEU A 198 -16.17 -7.69 15.52
C LEU A 198 -16.93 -6.42 15.96
N ASN A 199 -16.25 -5.52 16.69
CA ASN A 199 -16.82 -4.24 17.09
C ASN A 199 -17.04 -3.31 15.90
N ILE A 200 -16.15 -3.30 14.92
CA ILE A 200 -16.35 -2.54 13.68
C ILE A 200 -17.63 -3.00 12.98
N ASP A 201 -17.81 -4.32 12.85
CA ASP A 201 -18.98 -4.92 12.19
C ASP A 201 -20.29 -4.59 12.92
N LYS A 202 -20.31 -4.77 14.25
CA LYS A 202 -21.54 -4.59 15.06
C LYS A 202 -21.91 -3.13 15.32
N THR A 203 -20.93 -2.26 15.53
CA THR A 203 -21.18 -0.88 16.01
C THR A 203 -20.91 0.17 14.96
N ASN A 204 -20.28 -0.22 13.85
CA ASN A 204 -19.79 0.68 12.80
C ASN A 204 -18.89 1.82 13.35
N LYS A 205 -18.27 1.59 14.54
CA LYS A 205 -17.35 2.56 15.15
C LYS A 205 -16.05 2.55 14.39
N GLY A 206 -15.62 3.72 13.96
CA GLY A 206 -14.40 3.94 13.19
C GLY A 206 -14.59 5.04 12.16
N THR A 207 -13.52 5.36 11.46
CA THR A 207 -13.58 6.27 10.31
C THR A 207 -13.40 5.49 9.03
N TRP A 208 -14.43 5.44 8.22
CA TRP A 208 -14.46 4.77 6.93
C TRP A 208 -14.05 5.71 5.81
N PHE A 209 -13.11 5.28 4.98
CA PHE A 209 -12.70 5.93 3.75
C PHE A 209 -13.19 5.08 2.58
N LEU A 210 -14.09 5.64 1.78
CA LEU A 210 -14.66 4.93 0.64
C LEU A 210 -13.84 5.12 -0.62
N PRO A 211 -13.80 4.12 -1.52
CA PRO A 211 -13.05 4.20 -2.75
C PRO A 211 -13.62 5.26 -3.69
N LYS A 212 -12.74 5.98 -4.41
CA LYS A 212 -13.12 6.96 -5.45
C LYS A 212 -13.38 6.30 -6.80
N VAL A 213 -12.83 5.12 -7.01
CA VAL A 213 -12.85 4.40 -8.30
C VAL A 213 -13.16 2.93 -8.07
N SER A 214 -13.72 2.28 -9.08
CA SER A 214 -13.88 0.82 -9.04
C SER A 214 -12.50 0.13 -9.08
N LYS A 215 -12.39 -1.06 -8.49
CA LYS A 215 -11.17 -1.87 -8.53
C LYS A 215 -10.66 -2.11 -9.95
N LEU A 216 -11.56 -2.36 -10.90
CA LEU A 216 -11.20 -2.58 -12.30
C LEU A 216 -10.56 -1.34 -12.91
N HIS A 217 -11.10 -0.16 -12.64
CA HIS A 217 -10.58 1.12 -13.11
C HIS A 217 -9.23 1.46 -12.46
N ALA A 218 -9.13 1.24 -11.15
CA ALA A 218 -7.89 1.43 -10.40
C ALA A 218 -6.77 0.52 -10.92
N ARG A 219 -7.08 -0.76 -11.18
CA ARG A 219 -6.13 -1.72 -11.75
C ARG A 219 -5.64 -1.29 -13.13
N LYS A 220 -6.56 -0.86 -14.02
CA LYS A 220 -6.19 -0.31 -15.33
C LYS A 220 -5.30 0.91 -15.20
N LYS A 221 -5.64 1.85 -14.33
CA LYS A 221 -4.87 3.07 -14.09
C LYS A 221 -3.49 2.76 -13.52
N TRP A 222 -3.39 1.84 -12.55
CA TRP A 222 -2.10 1.41 -11.98
C TRP A 222 -1.22 0.74 -13.04
N ILE A 223 -1.80 -0.08 -13.93
CA ILE A 223 -1.12 -0.65 -15.08
C ILE A 223 -0.55 0.47 -15.97
N ILE A 224 -1.29 1.54 -16.20
CA ILE A 224 -0.89 2.65 -17.07
C ILE A 224 0.13 3.58 -16.37
N SER A 225 -0.07 3.94 -15.11
CA SER A 225 0.73 4.94 -14.39
C SER A 225 2.09 4.44 -13.91
N SER A 226 2.27 3.14 -13.77
CA SER A 226 3.56 2.53 -13.37
C SER A 226 4.50 2.30 -14.56
N ILE A 227 4.20 2.88 -15.72
CA ILE A 227 4.89 2.61 -16.97
C ILE A 227 5.69 3.82 -17.42
N SER A 228 7.02 3.73 -17.32
CA SER A 228 7.90 4.31 -18.33
C SER A 228 7.98 3.30 -19.47
N PRO A 229 7.34 3.55 -20.64
CA PRO A 229 7.39 2.60 -21.73
C PRO A 229 8.83 2.42 -22.20
N LYS A 230 9.28 1.19 -22.33
CA LYS A 230 10.62 0.83 -22.82
C LYS A 230 10.74 1.02 -24.32
N GLY A 231 9.62 1.25 -25.00
CA GLY A 231 9.54 1.50 -26.43
C GLY A 231 8.13 1.77 -26.91
N ASP A 232 8.04 2.10 -28.19
CA ASP A 232 6.78 2.40 -28.88
C ASP A 232 6.55 1.41 -29.99
N LEU A 233 5.29 0.93 -30.10
CA LEU A 233 4.80 0.23 -31.28
C LEU A 233 3.90 1.16 -32.07
N ILE A 234 4.29 1.44 -33.31
CA ILE A 234 3.44 2.15 -34.25
C ILE A 234 2.51 1.14 -34.88
N ILE A 235 1.22 1.33 -34.74
CA ILE A 235 0.19 0.40 -35.18
C ILE A 235 -0.73 1.04 -36.23
N ASP A 236 -1.30 0.21 -37.07
CA ASP A 236 -2.29 0.65 -38.11
C ASP A 236 -3.69 0.84 -37.51
N ASP A 237 -4.59 1.39 -38.31
CA ASP A 237 -5.96 1.70 -37.90
C ASP A 237 -6.79 0.44 -37.60
N GLY A 238 -6.52 -0.66 -38.29
CA GLY A 238 -7.16 -1.94 -38.03
C GLY A 238 -6.79 -2.47 -36.64
N ALA A 239 -5.51 -2.38 -36.27
CA ALA A 239 -5.04 -2.73 -34.93
C ALA A 239 -5.62 -1.81 -33.85
N VAL A 240 -5.75 -0.49 -34.13
CA VAL A 240 -6.41 0.45 -33.20
C VAL A 240 -7.87 0.05 -32.96
N GLN A 241 -8.61 -0.28 -34.00
CA GLN A 241 -10.01 -0.71 -33.87
C GLN A 241 -10.14 -2.04 -33.12
N ALA A 242 -9.23 -2.99 -33.38
CA ALA A 242 -9.19 -4.26 -32.65
C ALA A 242 -8.93 -4.06 -31.16
N LEU A 243 -7.94 -3.23 -30.81
CA LEU A 243 -7.61 -2.92 -29.40
C LEU A 243 -8.75 -2.17 -28.70
N LYS A 244 -9.41 -1.21 -29.35
CA LYS A 244 -10.59 -0.52 -28.80
C LYS A 244 -11.74 -1.50 -28.49
N LYS A 245 -11.87 -2.56 -29.28
CA LYS A 245 -12.84 -3.65 -29.04
C LYS A 245 -12.35 -4.72 -28.05
N GLY A 246 -11.22 -4.49 -27.37
CA GLY A 246 -10.68 -5.42 -26.37
C GLY A 246 -10.00 -6.66 -26.96
N LYS A 247 -9.71 -6.70 -28.26
CA LYS A 247 -8.98 -7.80 -28.91
C LYS A 247 -7.47 -7.64 -28.70
N SER A 248 -6.72 -8.72 -28.90
CA SER A 248 -5.26 -8.73 -28.83
C SER A 248 -4.64 -8.07 -30.06
N LEU A 249 -3.48 -7.40 -29.86
CA LEU A 249 -2.66 -6.88 -30.96
C LEU A 249 -1.96 -8.05 -31.68
N LEU A 250 -2.15 -8.15 -32.98
CA LEU A 250 -1.44 -9.10 -33.83
C LEU A 250 -0.21 -8.44 -34.46
N ALA A 251 0.82 -9.23 -34.74
CA ALA A 251 2.06 -8.76 -35.36
C ALA A 251 1.84 -8.06 -36.70
N THR A 252 0.82 -8.49 -37.47
CA THR A 252 0.43 -7.88 -38.74
C THR A 252 -0.06 -6.44 -38.64
N GLY A 253 -0.55 -6.02 -37.45
CA GLY A 253 -1.01 -4.65 -37.21
C GLY A 253 0.12 -3.72 -36.73
N ILE A 254 1.38 -4.18 -36.65
CA ILE A 254 2.52 -3.39 -36.20
C ILE A 254 3.27 -2.86 -37.43
N LYS A 255 3.33 -1.53 -37.58
CA LYS A 255 4.05 -0.86 -38.67
C LYS A 255 5.52 -0.58 -38.33
N LYS A 256 5.82 -0.26 -37.08
CA LYS A 256 7.19 0.08 -36.66
C LYS A 256 7.37 -0.19 -35.16
N VAL A 257 8.60 -0.57 -34.79
CA VAL A 257 9.03 -0.79 -33.43
C VAL A 257 10.13 0.19 -33.08
N ASN A 258 9.99 0.98 -32.02
CA ASN A 258 11.00 1.89 -31.51
C ASN A 258 11.36 1.49 -30.08
N GLY A 259 12.67 1.44 -29.76
CA GLY A 259 13.19 1.07 -28.44
C GLY A 259 13.63 -0.38 -28.35
N GLN A 260 14.28 -0.72 -27.23
CA GLN A 260 14.70 -2.08 -26.89
C GLN A 260 13.91 -2.59 -25.70
N PHE A 261 13.21 -3.69 -25.85
CA PHE A 261 12.39 -4.28 -24.82
C PHE A 261 12.31 -5.81 -24.96
N ILE A 262 12.08 -6.48 -23.86
CA ILE A 262 11.98 -7.94 -23.77
C ILE A 262 10.56 -8.35 -23.34
N LYS A 263 10.28 -9.65 -23.44
CA LYS A 263 8.98 -10.21 -22.97
C LYS A 263 8.70 -9.81 -21.53
N GLY A 264 7.57 -9.14 -21.32
CA GLY A 264 7.12 -8.63 -20.02
C GLY A 264 7.39 -7.15 -19.79
N ASP A 265 8.12 -6.48 -20.66
CA ASP A 265 8.26 -5.02 -20.64
C ASP A 265 7.01 -4.31 -21.14
N HIS A 266 6.83 -3.07 -20.69
CA HIS A 266 5.74 -2.23 -21.15
C HIS A 266 6.18 -1.42 -22.35
N ILE A 267 5.29 -1.40 -23.34
CA ILE A 267 5.43 -0.64 -24.56
C ILE A 267 4.21 0.25 -24.74
N ARG A 268 4.40 1.39 -25.35
CA ARG A 268 3.31 2.28 -25.73
C ARG A 268 2.90 1.97 -27.16
N THR A 269 1.60 1.85 -27.40
CA THR A 269 1.06 1.78 -28.77
C THR A 269 0.69 3.18 -29.24
N VAL A 270 1.17 3.57 -30.42
CA VAL A 270 0.99 4.90 -31.02
C VAL A 270 0.36 4.71 -32.39
N SER A 271 -0.69 5.48 -32.69
CA SER A 271 -1.23 5.59 -34.04
C SER A 271 -1.00 7.01 -34.56
N TYR A 272 -0.43 7.15 -35.76
CA TYR A 272 -0.17 8.47 -36.34
C TYR A 272 -1.39 9.12 -36.95
N THR A 273 -2.51 8.43 -37.10
CA THR A 273 -3.73 8.96 -37.70
C THR A 273 -4.45 10.00 -36.84
N HIS A 274 -4.01 10.26 -35.61
CA HIS A 274 -4.59 11.27 -34.72
C HIS A 274 -3.63 12.41 -34.32
N LEU A 275 -2.48 12.52 -34.97
CA LEU A 275 -1.63 13.70 -34.87
C LEU A 275 -1.97 14.69 -36.00
N THR A 276 -3.12 15.30 -35.93
CA THR A 276 -3.34 16.58 -36.63
C THR A 276 -2.56 17.63 -35.79
N LEU A 277 -1.42 18.04 -36.29
CA LEU A 277 -0.76 19.26 -35.86
C LEU A 277 -1.76 20.41 -36.06
N PRO A 278 -1.87 21.35 -35.11
CA PRO A 278 -2.60 22.58 -35.36
C PRO A 278 -1.87 23.30 -36.52
N THR A 279 -2.54 23.38 -37.66
CA THR A 279 -2.11 24.27 -38.76
C THR A 279 -2.20 25.68 -38.21
N SER A 280 -1.05 26.32 -38.01
CA SER A 280 -0.98 27.78 -37.86
C SER A 280 -1.48 28.40 -39.16
N SER A 281 -2.69 28.92 -39.15
CA SER A 281 -3.13 29.86 -40.17
C SER A 281 -2.38 31.17 -39.95
N GLN A 282 -1.71 31.60 -41.02
CA GLN A 282 -1.19 32.96 -41.17
C GLN A 282 -2.28 34.00 -40.97
#